data_be690ee8246d3f3c43b19498fdae9cbc
#
_entry.id   be690ee8246d3f3c43b19498fdae9cbc
#
_cell.length_a   1.000
_cell.length_b   1.000
_cell.length_c   1.000
_cell.angle_alpha   90.00
_cell.angle_beta   90.00
_cell.angle_gamma   90.00
#
_symmetry.space_group_name_H-M   'P 1'
#
loop_
_entity.id
_entity.type
_entity.pdbx_description
1 polymer ?
#
loop_
_entity_poly.entity_id
_entity_poly.type
_entity_poly.pdbx_seq_one_letter_code
_entity_poly.pdbx_strand_id
1 'polypeptide(L)'
;MSASDAATPVVSAFYDRFPYPADPLQDGPPPGYNWRWCVDSVRAFCVGVLPPPAGAPRPWRILDAGCGTGVSTDYLCHLNPGARVLAVDISAAALEVARERTRRSGAPAQVEDLRIEQRSLLDLADEGPFDHINSVGVLHHLREPEAGLRALADLLAPGGLLHLFLYADGGRWEIHRIQRSLSRLGVGCDAAGLRLGRRLFSDLPETNRLRRHHEQRWALDTTADANFADMYLHPQESSYDVRRLMAFVASS
;
A
#
# COMPACT_ATOMS: atom_id res chain seq x y z
N MET A 1 -25.36 1.94 -9.48
CA MET A 1 -24.28 1.24 -8.78
C MET A 1 -23.25 0.87 -9.84
N SER A 2 -22.08 1.50 -9.82
CA SER A 2 -21.06 1.22 -10.82
C SER A 2 -20.41 -0.15 -10.55
N ALA A 3 -19.87 -0.80 -11.58
CA ALA A 3 -19.23 -2.11 -11.47
C ALA A 3 -17.95 -2.10 -10.60
N SER A 4 -17.45 -0.92 -10.20
CA SER A 4 -16.31 -0.73 -9.31
C SER A 4 -16.57 -1.15 -7.86
N ASP A 5 -17.84 -1.15 -7.43
CA ASP A 5 -18.20 -1.37 -6.03
C ASP A 5 -18.11 -2.83 -5.55
N ALA A 6 -18.10 -3.82 -6.46
CA ALA A 6 -18.24 -5.21 -6.03
C ALA A 6 -16.95 -5.83 -5.41
N ALA A 7 -15.77 -5.32 -5.75
CA ALA A 7 -14.50 -5.87 -5.23
C ALA A 7 -14.03 -5.15 -3.95
N THR A 8 -14.34 -3.88 -3.80
CA THR A 8 -13.99 -3.07 -2.62
C THR A 8 -14.47 -3.70 -1.30
N PRO A 9 -15.72 -4.20 -1.16
CA PRO A 9 -16.18 -4.84 0.07
C PRO A 9 -15.39 -6.09 0.46
N VAL A 10 -14.94 -6.89 -0.52
CA VAL A 10 -14.16 -8.13 -0.24
C VAL A 10 -12.78 -7.78 0.27
N VAL A 11 -12.12 -6.79 -0.33
CA VAL A 11 -10.79 -6.32 0.07
C VAL A 11 -10.88 -5.58 1.41
N SER A 12 -11.90 -4.74 1.63
CA SER A 12 -12.12 -4.08 2.92
C SER A 12 -12.31 -5.08 4.05
N ALA A 13 -13.20 -6.06 3.88
CA ALA A 13 -13.44 -7.11 4.87
C ALA A 13 -12.18 -7.97 5.14
N PHE A 14 -11.32 -8.15 4.14
CA PHE A 14 -10.04 -8.83 4.31
C PHE A 14 -9.10 -8.02 5.22
N TYR A 15 -8.88 -6.72 4.94
CA TYR A 15 -8.01 -5.86 5.73
C TYR A 15 -8.61 -5.45 7.08
N ASP A 16 -9.92 -5.48 7.25
CA ASP A 16 -10.57 -5.35 8.57
C ASP A 16 -10.25 -6.55 9.47
N ARG A 17 -10.07 -7.73 8.87
CA ARG A 17 -9.66 -8.93 9.60
C ARG A 17 -8.15 -9.03 9.82
N PHE A 18 -7.38 -8.55 8.86
CA PHE A 18 -5.92 -8.61 8.83
C PHE A 18 -5.33 -7.23 8.52
N PRO A 19 -5.38 -6.27 9.48
CA PRO A 19 -4.82 -4.94 9.27
C PRO A 19 -3.36 -5.01 8.83
N TYR A 20 -3.03 -4.40 7.70
CA TYR A 20 -1.72 -4.51 7.05
C TYR A 20 -1.12 -3.12 6.76
N PRO A 21 0.22 -2.96 6.81
CA PRO A 21 1.20 -3.95 7.30
C PRO A 21 1.17 -4.12 8.82
N ALA A 22 1.66 -5.27 9.31
CA ALA A 22 1.66 -5.60 10.74
C ALA A 22 2.90 -5.09 11.49
N ASP A 23 3.44 -3.95 11.06
CA ASP A 23 4.57 -3.32 11.72
C ASP A 23 4.19 -2.89 13.14
N PRO A 24 5.07 -3.13 14.13
CA PRO A 24 4.78 -2.79 15.51
C PRO A 24 4.57 -1.28 15.69
N LEU A 25 3.69 -0.94 16.61
CA LEU A 25 3.57 0.45 17.07
C LEU A 25 4.77 0.81 17.94
N GLN A 26 5.30 2.01 17.73
CA GLN A 26 6.43 2.55 18.49
C GLN A 26 6.13 3.97 18.98
N ASP A 27 6.78 4.38 20.04
CA ASP A 27 6.75 5.75 20.49
C ASP A 27 7.90 6.54 19.82
N GLY A 28 7.58 7.74 19.35
CA GLY A 28 8.53 8.59 18.61
C GLY A 28 8.57 8.31 17.11
N PRO A 29 9.40 9.05 16.35
CA PRO A 29 9.42 9.03 14.89
C PRO A 29 9.76 7.65 14.32
N PRO A 30 9.34 7.35 13.07
CA PRO A 30 9.65 6.09 12.42
C PRO A 30 11.15 5.91 12.25
N PRO A 31 11.67 4.66 12.31
CA PRO A 31 13.10 4.40 12.31
C PRO A 31 13.72 4.65 10.93
N GLY A 32 14.87 5.32 10.93
CA GLY A 32 15.65 5.52 9.72
C GLY A 32 15.08 6.58 8.77
N TYR A 33 15.57 6.55 7.52
CA TYR A 33 15.21 7.50 6.48
C TYR A 33 14.84 6.75 5.19
N ASN A 34 13.62 6.98 4.71
CA ASN A 34 13.18 6.46 3.41
C ASN A 34 12.97 7.63 2.43
N TRP A 35 13.92 7.86 1.56
CA TRP A 35 13.91 8.94 0.59
C TRP A 35 12.67 8.96 -0.32
N ARG A 36 12.03 7.78 -0.53
CA ARG A 36 10.82 7.65 -1.37
C ARG A 36 9.62 8.39 -0.81
N TRP A 37 9.61 8.64 0.50
CA TRP A 37 8.55 9.37 1.18
C TRP A 37 8.93 10.83 1.51
N CYS A 38 10.12 11.28 1.10
CA CYS A 38 10.52 12.69 1.18
C CYS A 38 10.31 13.35 -0.19
N VAL A 39 9.36 14.27 -0.28
CA VAL A 39 8.97 14.91 -1.55
C VAL A 39 10.17 15.60 -2.21
N ASP A 40 10.96 16.34 -1.45
CA ASP A 40 12.15 17.02 -1.98
C ASP A 40 13.18 16.06 -2.54
N SER A 41 13.38 14.91 -1.87
CA SER A 41 14.29 13.86 -2.34
C SER A 41 13.79 13.22 -3.63
N VAL A 42 12.50 12.87 -3.71
CA VAL A 42 11.92 12.29 -4.94
C VAL A 42 12.02 13.30 -6.09
N ARG A 43 11.69 14.57 -5.85
CA ARG A 43 11.81 15.62 -6.86
C ARG A 43 13.26 15.83 -7.33
N ALA A 44 14.25 15.68 -6.46
CA ALA A 44 15.66 15.79 -6.83
C ALA A 44 16.09 14.75 -7.89
N PHE A 45 15.47 13.56 -7.92
CA PHE A 45 15.68 12.57 -8.98
C PHE A 45 15.02 12.93 -10.32
N CYS A 46 14.11 13.90 -10.31
CA CYS A 46 13.36 14.36 -11.49
C CYS A 46 13.88 15.69 -12.03
N VAL A 47 15.06 16.16 -11.62
CA VAL A 47 15.67 17.40 -12.11
C VAL A 47 15.87 17.34 -13.63
N GLY A 48 15.41 18.38 -14.31
CA GLY A 48 15.44 18.45 -15.78
C GLY A 48 14.28 17.72 -16.49
N VAL A 49 13.46 16.96 -15.76
CA VAL A 49 12.25 16.32 -16.28
C VAL A 49 11.00 17.07 -15.81
N LEU A 50 10.97 17.47 -14.53
CA LEU A 50 9.88 18.23 -13.96
C LEU A 50 10.22 19.72 -13.88
N PRO A 51 9.24 20.61 -14.15
CA PRO A 51 9.41 22.02 -13.86
C PRO A 51 9.56 22.24 -12.34
N PRO A 52 10.26 23.30 -11.92
CA PRO A 52 10.23 23.69 -10.52
C PRO A 52 8.78 23.98 -10.08
N PRO A 53 8.45 23.81 -8.79
CA PRO A 53 7.13 24.17 -8.29
C PRO A 53 6.78 25.60 -8.65
N ALA A 54 5.58 25.82 -9.19
CA ALA A 54 5.12 27.15 -9.54
C ALA A 54 4.65 27.93 -8.31
N GLY A 55 4.99 29.22 -8.24
CA GLY A 55 4.50 30.15 -7.22
C GLY A 55 5.41 30.29 -6.00
N ALA A 56 4.90 30.97 -4.97
CA ALA A 56 5.59 31.15 -3.70
C ALA A 56 5.72 29.81 -2.95
N PRO A 57 6.75 29.63 -2.09
CA PRO A 57 6.84 28.48 -1.22
C PRO A 57 5.54 28.28 -0.43
N ARG A 58 4.98 27.09 -0.51
CA ARG A 58 3.78 26.70 0.22
C ARG A 58 3.95 25.26 0.75
N PRO A 59 3.19 24.87 1.77
CA PRO A 59 3.17 23.51 2.24
C PRO A 59 2.90 22.50 1.11
N TRP A 60 3.64 21.38 1.10
CA TRP A 60 3.35 20.26 0.21
C TRP A 60 1.96 19.70 0.53
N ARG A 61 1.17 19.45 -0.50
CA ARG A 61 -0.08 18.71 -0.39
C ARG A 61 0.19 17.26 -0.78
N ILE A 62 0.03 16.35 0.17
CA ILE A 62 0.39 14.94 0.03
C ILE A 62 -0.85 14.07 0.24
N LEU A 63 -1.06 13.12 -0.67
CA LEU A 63 -2.05 12.05 -0.52
C LEU A 63 -1.33 10.72 -0.27
N ASP A 64 -1.72 10.03 0.79
CA ASP A 64 -1.36 8.63 1.03
C ASP A 64 -2.57 7.75 0.71
N ALA A 65 -2.63 7.26 -0.53
CA ALA A 65 -3.76 6.54 -1.09
C ALA A 65 -3.62 5.02 -0.81
N GLY A 66 -4.40 4.52 0.14
CA GLY A 66 -4.31 3.17 0.68
C GLY A 66 -3.25 3.10 1.78
N CYS A 67 -3.40 3.93 2.81
CA CYS A 67 -2.39 4.08 3.86
C CYS A 67 -2.28 2.88 4.82
N GLY A 68 -3.23 1.94 4.79
CA GLY A 68 -3.26 0.78 5.67
C GLY A 68 -3.13 1.16 7.15
N THR A 69 -2.21 0.53 7.86
CA THR A 69 -1.91 0.82 9.28
C THR A 69 -1.05 2.07 9.50
N GLY A 70 -0.87 2.91 8.46
CA GLY A 70 -0.26 4.23 8.57
C GLY A 70 1.26 4.27 8.58
N VAL A 71 1.96 3.21 8.17
CA VAL A 71 3.44 3.21 8.13
C VAL A 71 3.96 4.28 7.18
N SER A 72 3.44 4.32 5.94
CA SER A 72 3.80 5.36 4.97
C SER A 72 3.39 6.75 5.44
N THR A 73 2.19 6.89 6.00
CA THR A 73 1.68 8.17 6.54
C THR A 73 2.63 8.76 7.59
N ASP A 74 3.10 7.91 8.49
CA ASP A 74 4.03 8.31 9.55
C ASP A 74 5.33 8.88 8.97
N TYR A 75 5.96 8.17 8.03
CA TYR A 75 7.14 8.68 7.31
C TYR A 75 6.85 9.95 6.51
N LEU A 76 5.71 10.01 5.81
CA LEU A 76 5.33 11.19 5.03
C LEU A 76 5.22 12.44 5.90
N CYS A 77 4.67 12.31 7.10
CA CYS A 77 4.60 13.43 8.05
C CYS A 77 5.98 13.86 8.56
N HIS A 78 6.80 12.92 8.99
CA HIS A 78 8.12 13.23 9.57
C HIS A 78 9.16 13.71 8.57
N LEU A 79 9.06 13.27 7.30
CA LEU A 79 10.01 13.63 6.25
C LEU A 79 9.61 14.86 5.43
N ASN A 80 8.39 15.40 5.64
CA ASN A 80 7.89 16.59 4.97
C ASN A 80 7.29 17.57 5.99
N PRO A 81 8.12 18.18 6.86
CA PRO A 81 7.63 19.08 7.90
C PRO A 81 6.79 20.23 7.31
N GLY A 82 5.68 20.54 7.96
CA GLY A 82 4.76 21.58 7.52
C GLY A 82 3.87 21.18 6.33
N ALA A 83 3.92 19.96 5.82
CA ALA A 83 3.03 19.50 4.75
C ALA A 83 1.56 19.45 5.22
N ARG A 84 0.64 19.33 4.25
CA ARG A 84 -0.76 18.93 4.48
C ARG A 84 -0.93 17.53 3.94
N VAL A 85 -1.25 16.58 4.82
CA VAL A 85 -1.32 15.15 4.49
C VAL A 85 -2.76 14.65 4.63
N LEU A 86 -3.29 14.07 3.53
CA LEU A 86 -4.50 13.28 3.54
C LEU A 86 -4.12 11.81 3.39
N ALA A 87 -4.48 10.98 4.36
CA ALA A 87 -4.31 9.54 4.32
C ALA A 87 -5.68 8.86 4.22
N VAL A 88 -5.86 7.99 3.25
CA VAL A 88 -7.14 7.30 3.05
C VAL A 88 -6.94 5.80 2.95
N ASP A 89 -7.88 5.05 3.51
CA ASP A 89 -7.98 3.60 3.35
C ASP A 89 -9.45 3.16 3.42
N ILE A 90 -9.75 1.99 2.89
CA ILE A 90 -11.10 1.40 2.94
C ILE A 90 -11.35 0.61 4.22
N SER A 91 -10.28 0.16 4.92
CA SER A 91 -10.36 -0.63 6.14
C SER A 91 -10.44 0.27 7.38
N ALA A 92 -11.55 0.18 8.10
CA ALA A 92 -11.72 0.87 9.37
C ALA A 92 -10.72 0.39 10.43
N ALA A 93 -10.48 -0.92 10.50
CA ALA A 93 -9.55 -1.52 11.46
C ALA A 93 -8.09 -1.08 11.20
N ALA A 94 -7.67 -1.02 9.93
CA ALA A 94 -6.34 -0.51 9.59
C ALA A 94 -6.18 0.96 9.99
N LEU A 95 -7.22 1.79 9.75
CA LEU A 95 -7.19 3.21 10.09
C LEU A 95 -7.16 3.48 11.61
N GLU A 96 -7.75 2.62 12.42
CA GLU A 96 -7.58 2.70 13.88
C GLU A 96 -6.12 2.55 14.29
N VAL A 97 -5.41 1.58 13.70
CA VAL A 97 -3.98 1.38 13.91
C VAL A 97 -3.18 2.58 13.38
N ALA A 98 -3.54 3.12 12.21
CA ALA A 98 -2.89 4.28 11.62
C ALA A 98 -2.99 5.53 12.52
N ARG A 99 -4.17 5.80 13.08
CA ARG A 99 -4.38 6.91 14.03
C ARG A 99 -3.56 6.74 15.30
N GLU A 100 -3.52 5.52 15.85
CA GLU A 100 -2.69 5.25 17.04
C GLU A 100 -1.20 5.33 16.73
N ARG A 101 -0.74 4.84 15.57
CA ARG A 101 0.65 4.97 15.11
C ARG A 101 1.07 6.43 15.03
N THR A 102 0.33 7.24 14.27
CA THR A 102 0.66 8.67 14.07
C THR A 102 0.57 9.47 15.37
N ARG A 103 -0.35 9.12 16.26
CA ARG A 103 -0.44 9.72 17.60
C ARG A 103 0.81 9.42 18.45
N ARG A 104 1.26 8.17 18.48
CA ARG A 104 2.45 7.75 19.25
C ARG A 104 3.75 8.33 18.70
N SER A 105 3.86 8.41 17.40
CA SER A 105 5.06 8.95 16.74
C SER A 105 5.18 10.46 16.86
N GLY A 106 4.09 11.17 17.16
CA GLY A 106 4.06 12.64 17.16
C GLY A 106 3.90 13.23 15.75
N ALA A 107 3.51 12.44 14.75
CA ALA A 107 3.33 12.87 13.35
C ALA A 107 2.43 14.12 13.19
N PRO A 108 1.29 14.28 13.91
CA PRO A 108 0.46 15.47 13.76
C PRO A 108 1.17 16.79 14.12
N ALA A 109 2.19 16.74 14.95
CA ALA A 109 2.96 17.93 15.32
C ALA A 109 4.03 18.31 14.28
N GLN A 110 4.29 17.45 13.29
CA GLN A 110 5.28 17.68 12.23
C GLN A 110 4.69 18.40 11.01
N VAL A 111 3.38 18.33 10.82
CA VAL A 111 2.68 18.80 9.63
C VAL A 111 1.70 19.92 9.97
N GLU A 112 1.30 20.71 8.96
CA GLU A 112 0.27 21.76 9.12
C GLU A 112 -1.12 21.14 9.34
N ASP A 113 -1.40 20.03 8.62
CA ASP A 113 -2.67 19.31 8.72
C ASP A 113 -2.45 17.82 8.42
N LEU A 114 -3.10 16.95 9.23
CA LEU A 114 -3.14 15.52 9.01
C LEU A 114 -4.59 15.03 9.12
N ARG A 115 -5.13 14.57 8.00
CA ARG A 115 -6.44 13.94 7.93
C ARG A 115 -6.27 12.44 7.64
N ILE A 116 -6.93 11.58 8.42
CA ILE A 116 -6.95 10.12 8.24
C ILE A 116 -8.40 9.69 8.10
N GLU A 117 -8.81 9.30 6.90
CA GLU A 117 -10.21 9.12 6.53
C GLU A 117 -10.51 7.75 5.94
N GLN A 118 -11.66 7.19 6.28
CA GLN A 118 -12.15 5.98 5.65
C GLN A 118 -12.84 6.36 4.34
N ARG A 119 -12.09 6.27 3.25
CA ARG A 119 -12.56 6.59 1.89
C ARG A 119 -11.90 5.67 0.86
N SER A 120 -12.62 5.37 -0.19
CA SER A 120 -12.02 4.77 -1.39
C SER A 120 -11.17 5.81 -2.13
N LEU A 121 -10.02 5.41 -2.65
CA LEU A 121 -9.22 6.28 -3.54
C LEU A 121 -9.98 6.65 -4.84
N LEU A 122 -11.04 5.92 -5.17
CA LEU A 122 -11.91 6.22 -6.31
C LEU A 122 -12.94 7.34 -6.02
N ASP A 123 -13.10 7.73 -4.75
CA ASP A 123 -14.11 8.71 -4.30
C ASP A 123 -13.47 10.01 -3.80
N LEU A 124 -12.34 10.42 -4.38
CA LEU A 124 -11.57 11.60 -3.98
C LEU A 124 -11.66 12.78 -4.96
N ALA A 125 -12.61 12.77 -5.88
CA ALA A 125 -12.73 13.81 -6.91
C ALA A 125 -12.97 15.24 -6.35
N ASP A 126 -13.38 15.36 -5.09
CA ASP A 126 -13.55 16.60 -4.35
C ASP A 126 -12.27 17.11 -3.68
N GLU A 127 -11.20 16.32 -3.69
CA GLU A 127 -9.89 16.62 -3.09
C GLU A 127 -8.88 17.12 -4.15
N GLY A 128 -7.68 17.39 -3.72
CA GLY A 128 -6.60 17.79 -4.64
C GLY A 128 -6.59 19.29 -5.01
N PRO A 129 -5.75 19.71 -5.95
CA PRO A 129 -4.65 18.90 -6.50
C PRO A 129 -3.55 18.63 -5.46
N PHE A 130 -2.86 17.48 -5.60
CA PHE A 130 -1.76 17.07 -4.73
C PHE A 130 -0.40 17.21 -5.44
N ASP A 131 0.61 17.63 -4.69
CA ASP A 131 2.00 17.72 -5.19
C ASP A 131 2.69 16.35 -5.20
N HIS A 132 2.28 15.48 -4.28
CA HIS A 132 2.77 14.12 -4.17
C HIS A 132 1.64 13.18 -3.79
N ILE A 133 1.51 12.09 -4.54
CA ILE A 133 0.60 10.98 -4.22
C ILE A 133 1.45 9.74 -3.99
N ASN A 134 1.29 9.13 -2.83
CA ASN A 134 1.88 7.84 -2.48
C ASN A 134 0.81 6.76 -2.59
N SER A 135 1.04 5.72 -3.40
CA SER A 135 0.16 4.55 -3.52
C SER A 135 1.02 3.28 -3.58
N VAL A 136 1.38 2.79 -2.41
CA VAL A 136 2.32 1.68 -2.23
C VAL A 136 1.57 0.42 -1.82
N GLY A 137 1.55 -0.58 -2.71
CA GLY A 137 0.90 -1.85 -2.40
C GLY A 137 -0.63 -1.82 -2.52
N VAL A 138 -1.21 -0.95 -3.37
CA VAL A 138 -2.66 -0.70 -3.38
C VAL A 138 -3.33 -1.03 -4.71
N LEU A 139 -2.90 -0.40 -5.81
CA LEU A 139 -3.65 -0.46 -7.08
C LEU A 139 -3.79 -1.89 -7.63
N HIS A 140 -2.83 -2.75 -7.38
CA HIS A 140 -2.90 -4.15 -7.82
C HIS A 140 -3.94 -4.99 -7.06
N HIS A 141 -4.55 -4.44 -6.00
CA HIS A 141 -5.67 -5.03 -5.29
C HIS A 141 -7.03 -4.50 -5.73
N LEU A 142 -7.06 -3.54 -6.66
CA LEU A 142 -8.31 -3.10 -7.25
C LEU A 142 -8.79 -4.11 -8.30
N ARG A 143 -10.10 -4.16 -8.51
CA ARG A 143 -10.69 -4.93 -9.62
C ARG A 143 -10.28 -4.34 -10.97
N GLU A 144 -10.25 -3.02 -11.06
CA GLU A 144 -9.87 -2.24 -12.24
C GLU A 144 -8.70 -1.30 -11.86
N PRO A 145 -7.45 -1.80 -11.85
CA PRO A 145 -6.28 -1.00 -11.44
C PRO A 145 -6.10 0.28 -12.28
N GLU A 146 -6.46 0.23 -13.57
CA GLU A 146 -6.39 1.36 -14.49
C GLU A 146 -7.36 2.50 -14.10
N ALA A 147 -8.52 2.15 -13.56
CA ALA A 147 -9.46 3.15 -13.03
C ALA A 147 -8.88 3.85 -11.79
N GLY A 148 -8.22 3.09 -10.90
CA GLY A 148 -7.51 3.63 -9.76
C GLY A 148 -6.36 4.55 -10.17
N LEU A 149 -5.57 4.14 -11.16
CA LEU A 149 -4.46 4.96 -11.67
C LEU A 149 -4.97 6.28 -12.24
N ARG A 150 -6.01 6.26 -13.08
CA ARG A 150 -6.62 7.48 -13.64
C ARG A 150 -7.15 8.39 -12.54
N ALA A 151 -7.90 7.85 -11.57
CA ALA A 151 -8.42 8.63 -10.46
C ALA A 151 -7.31 9.35 -9.69
N LEU A 152 -6.17 8.69 -9.44
CA LEU A 152 -5.03 9.32 -8.78
C LEU A 152 -4.30 10.33 -9.69
N ALA A 153 -4.17 10.05 -10.98
CA ALA A 153 -3.54 10.95 -11.94
C ALA A 153 -4.34 12.27 -12.07
N ASP A 154 -5.68 12.21 -12.09
CA ASP A 154 -6.56 13.38 -12.15
C ASP A 154 -6.44 14.28 -10.91
N LEU A 155 -5.94 13.75 -9.80
CA LEU A 155 -5.72 14.49 -8.55
C LEU A 155 -4.32 15.13 -8.46
N LEU A 156 -3.42 14.88 -9.44
CA LEU A 156 -2.09 15.46 -9.41
C LEU A 156 -2.10 16.95 -9.79
N ALA A 157 -1.32 17.73 -9.05
CA ALA A 157 -0.99 19.08 -9.46
C ALA A 157 -0.10 19.05 -10.72
N PRO A 158 -0.11 20.12 -11.55
CA PRO A 158 0.87 20.25 -12.61
C PRO A 158 2.30 20.12 -12.08
N GLY A 159 3.07 19.14 -12.59
CA GLY A 159 4.39 18.80 -12.08
C GLY A 159 4.38 18.01 -10.76
N GLY A 160 3.23 17.51 -10.32
CA GLY A 160 3.10 16.59 -9.20
C GLY A 160 3.68 15.22 -9.49
N LEU A 161 3.91 14.45 -8.44
CA LEU A 161 4.54 13.13 -8.49
C LEU A 161 3.61 12.06 -7.96
N LEU A 162 3.50 10.94 -8.68
CA LEU A 162 2.83 9.73 -8.23
C LEU A 162 3.87 8.63 -7.94
N HIS A 163 4.04 8.28 -6.68
CA HIS A 163 4.86 7.15 -6.25
C HIS A 163 4.02 5.89 -6.22
N LEU A 164 4.36 4.92 -7.07
CA LEU A 164 3.68 3.64 -7.18
C LEU A 164 4.58 2.48 -6.77
N PHE A 165 4.01 1.55 -6.02
CA PHE A 165 4.57 0.22 -5.84
C PHE A 165 3.53 -0.83 -6.26
N LEU A 166 3.91 -1.66 -7.24
CA LEU A 166 3.09 -2.73 -7.78
C LEU A 166 3.86 -4.06 -7.76
N TYR A 167 3.14 -5.16 -7.76
CA TYR A 167 3.75 -6.48 -7.74
C TYR A 167 4.28 -6.88 -9.12
N ALA A 168 5.52 -7.39 -9.15
CA ALA A 168 6.17 -7.88 -10.36
C ALA A 168 5.94 -9.38 -10.55
N ASP A 169 5.53 -9.80 -11.76
CA ASP A 169 5.30 -11.21 -12.12
C ASP A 169 6.51 -12.09 -11.81
N GLY A 170 7.70 -11.64 -12.21
CA GLY A 170 8.94 -12.38 -12.00
C GLY A 170 9.32 -12.56 -10.53
N GLY A 171 8.98 -11.57 -9.68
CA GLY A 171 9.28 -11.62 -8.24
C GLY A 171 8.29 -12.45 -7.44
N ARG A 172 7.07 -12.63 -7.96
CA ARG A 172 5.97 -13.29 -7.24
C ARG A 172 5.58 -14.67 -7.77
N TRP A 173 6.28 -15.21 -8.74
CA TRP A 173 5.89 -16.47 -9.38
C TRP A 173 5.73 -17.66 -8.42
N GLU A 174 6.58 -17.76 -7.39
CA GLU A 174 6.48 -18.80 -6.36
C GLU A 174 5.36 -18.53 -5.38
N ILE A 175 5.16 -17.26 -5.01
CA ILE A 175 4.02 -16.82 -4.20
C ILE A 175 2.71 -17.18 -4.90
N HIS A 176 2.56 -16.87 -6.19
CA HIS A 176 1.37 -17.25 -6.98
C HIS A 176 1.16 -18.76 -7.06
N ARG A 177 2.22 -19.57 -7.05
CA ARG A 177 2.09 -21.04 -6.97
C ARG A 177 1.54 -21.48 -5.64
N ILE A 178 2.01 -20.88 -4.54
CA ILE A 178 1.52 -21.15 -3.20
C ILE A 178 0.04 -20.74 -3.10
N GLN A 179 -0.30 -19.53 -3.49
CA GLN A 179 -1.67 -19.01 -3.51
C GLN A 179 -2.62 -19.96 -4.27
N ARG A 180 -2.24 -20.37 -5.49
CA ARG A 180 -3.02 -21.31 -6.29
C ARG A 180 -3.15 -22.68 -5.64
N SER A 181 -2.11 -23.17 -4.98
CA SER A 181 -2.15 -24.44 -4.26
C SER A 181 -3.10 -24.37 -3.06
N LEU A 182 -3.00 -23.33 -2.25
CA LEU A 182 -3.87 -23.09 -1.11
C LEU A 182 -5.35 -22.95 -1.55
N SER A 183 -5.59 -22.16 -2.58
CA SER A 183 -6.94 -21.98 -3.16
C SER A 183 -7.55 -23.31 -3.64
N ARG A 184 -6.76 -24.16 -4.34
CA ARG A 184 -7.23 -25.49 -4.80
C ARG A 184 -7.51 -26.46 -3.66
N LEU A 185 -6.87 -26.27 -2.50
CA LEU A 185 -7.12 -27.04 -1.28
C LEU A 185 -8.29 -26.45 -0.46
N GLY A 186 -8.97 -25.44 -0.96
CA GLY A 186 -10.10 -24.81 -0.28
C GLY A 186 -9.70 -23.96 0.93
N VAL A 187 -8.43 -23.52 0.98
CA VAL A 187 -7.97 -22.62 2.06
C VAL A 187 -8.56 -21.24 1.83
N GLY A 188 -9.41 -20.81 2.76
CA GLY A 188 -10.09 -19.51 2.70
C GLY A 188 -9.25 -18.34 3.24
N CYS A 189 -9.79 -17.12 3.08
CA CYS A 189 -9.20 -15.87 3.57
C CYS A 189 -9.65 -15.55 5.01
N ASP A 190 -9.76 -16.55 5.87
CA ASP A 190 -10.21 -16.40 7.24
C ASP A 190 -9.22 -17.01 8.25
N ALA A 191 -9.53 -16.92 9.55
CA ALA A 191 -8.66 -17.42 10.59
C ALA A 191 -8.45 -18.96 10.51
N ALA A 192 -9.42 -19.71 9.99
CA ALA A 192 -9.27 -21.15 9.79
C ALA A 192 -8.34 -21.44 8.60
N GLY A 193 -8.51 -20.70 7.50
CA GLY A 193 -7.62 -20.77 6.35
C GLY A 193 -6.19 -20.37 6.68
N LEU A 194 -6.00 -19.33 7.48
CA LEU A 194 -4.69 -18.91 7.97
C LEU A 194 -3.98 -20.04 8.72
N ARG A 195 -4.67 -20.66 9.71
CA ARG A 195 -4.10 -21.79 10.46
C ARG A 195 -3.77 -22.99 9.55
N LEU A 196 -4.68 -23.31 8.62
CA LEU A 196 -4.47 -24.40 7.67
C LEU A 196 -3.30 -24.09 6.73
N GLY A 197 -3.22 -22.87 6.18
CA GLY A 197 -2.13 -22.43 5.30
C GLY A 197 -0.77 -22.54 5.99
N ARG A 198 -0.64 -22.04 7.22
CA ARG A 198 0.59 -22.16 8.02
C ARG A 198 0.96 -23.62 8.28
N ARG A 199 -0.03 -24.46 8.65
CA ARG A 199 0.18 -25.88 8.89
C ARG A 199 0.65 -26.63 7.64
N LEU A 200 0.05 -26.33 6.47
CA LEU A 200 0.46 -26.94 5.20
C LEU A 200 1.93 -26.64 4.89
N PHE A 201 2.43 -25.44 5.20
CA PHE A 201 3.85 -25.13 5.04
C PHE A 201 4.73 -25.96 5.98
N SER A 202 4.36 -26.10 7.25
CA SER A 202 5.13 -26.88 8.21
C SER A 202 5.14 -28.39 7.90
N ASP A 203 4.04 -28.89 7.30
CA ASP A 203 3.88 -30.33 6.98
C ASP A 203 4.54 -30.71 5.63
N LEU A 204 4.93 -29.74 4.80
CA LEU A 204 5.69 -30.03 3.57
C LEU A 204 7.08 -30.58 3.92
N PRO A 205 7.60 -31.57 3.15
CA PRO A 205 8.98 -32.05 3.31
C PRO A 205 10.01 -30.91 3.20
N GLU A 206 11.09 -30.94 3.95
CA GLU A 206 12.18 -29.95 3.88
C GLU A 206 12.80 -29.83 2.49
N THR A 207 12.76 -30.89 1.71
CA THR A 207 13.18 -30.90 0.31
C THR A 207 12.23 -30.21 -0.64
N ASN A 208 11.01 -29.88 -0.18
CA ASN A 208 10.01 -29.22 -1.01
C ASN A 208 10.47 -27.82 -1.39
N ARG A 209 10.44 -27.51 -2.69
CA ARG A 209 10.95 -26.25 -3.24
C ARG A 209 10.18 -25.03 -2.70
N LEU A 210 8.85 -25.12 -2.56
CA LEU A 210 8.04 -23.99 -2.07
C LEU A 210 8.30 -23.72 -0.60
N ARG A 211 8.43 -24.79 0.24
CA ARG A 211 8.82 -24.64 1.64
C ARG A 211 10.18 -23.97 1.77
N ARG A 212 11.20 -24.45 1.08
CA ARG A 212 12.55 -23.85 1.10
C ARG A 212 12.56 -22.40 0.66
N HIS A 213 11.82 -22.08 -0.41
CA HIS A 213 11.71 -20.69 -0.88
C HIS A 213 11.07 -19.77 0.18
N HIS A 214 9.96 -20.23 0.79
CA HIS A 214 9.33 -19.49 1.88
C HIS A 214 10.30 -19.28 3.06
N GLU A 215 10.94 -20.35 3.54
CA GLU A 215 11.87 -20.27 4.67
C GLU A 215 13.07 -19.35 4.41
N GLN A 216 13.60 -19.34 3.18
CA GLN A 216 14.78 -18.55 2.82
C GLN A 216 14.48 -17.07 2.54
N ARG A 217 13.28 -16.74 2.08
CA ARG A 217 12.97 -15.38 1.61
C ARG A 217 11.88 -14.68 2.40
N TRP A 218 10.88 -15.39 2.87
CA TRP A 218 9.64 -14.78 3.34
C TRP A 218 9.26 -15.16 4.78
N ALA A 219 9.97 -16.08 5.42
CA ALA A 219 9.61 -16.55 6.76
C ALA A 219 9.58 -15.42 7.78
N LEU A 220 10.53 -14.50 7.73
CA LEU A 220 10.57 -13.33 8.63
C LEU A 220 9.43 -12.36 8.35
N ASP A 221 9.19 -12.05 7.07
CA ASP A 221 8.14 -11.12 6.65
C ASP A 221 6.74 -11.64 6.97
N THR A 222 6.55 -12.96 6.97
CA THR A 222 5.26 -13.62 7.21
C THR A 222 5.06 -14.11 8.64
N THR A 223 5.90 -13.70 9.57
CA THR A 223 5.75 -14.05 10.99
C THR A 223 4.41 -13.59 11.55
N ALA A 224 4.03 -12.35 11.29
CA ALA A 224 2.73 -11.82 11.64
C ALA A 224 1.62 -12.42 10.76
N ASP A 225 0.46 -12.65 11.36
CA ASP A 225 -0.68 -13.26 10.68
C ASP A 225 -1.20 -12.42 9.52
N ALA A 226 -1.26 -11.09 9.68
CA ALA A 226 -1.68 -10.19 8.62
C ALA A 226 -0.73 -10.25 7.42
N ASN A 227 0.58 -10.30 7.66
CA ASN A 227 1.57 -10.39 6.57
C ASN A 227 1.51 -11.76 5.84
N PHE A 228 1.28 -12.85 6.57
CA PHE A 228 1.05 -14.16 5.95
C PHE A 228 -0.24 -14.17 5.12
N ALA A 229 -1.31 -13.61 5.66
CA ALA A 229 -2.59 -13.53 4.98
C ALA A 229 -2.49 -12.66 3.72
N ASP A 230 -1.90 -11.48 3.81
CA ASP A 230 -1.68 -10.59 2.66
C ASP A 230 -0.88 -11.27 1.55
N MET A 231 0.21 -11.95 1.90
CA MET A 231 1.07 -12.60 0.92
C MET A 231 0.44 -13.82 0.25
N TYR A 232 -0.29 -14.68 1.00
CA TYR A 232 -0.69 -15.99 0.51
C TYR A 232 -2.20 -16.21 0.38
N LEU A 233 -3.01 -15.42 1.06
CA LEU A 233 -4.46 -15.62 1.14
C LEU A 233 -5.26 -14.43 0.59
N HIS A 234 -4.58 -13.40 0.03
CA HIS A 234 -5.27 -12.23 -0.48
C HIS A 234 -6.27 -12.62 -1.58
N PRO A 235 -7.54 -12.16 -1.49
CA PRO A 235 -8.60 -12.59 -2.40
C PRO A 235 -8.47 -12.03 -3.82
N GLN A 236 -7.74 -10.92 -4.01
CA GLN A 236 -7.64 -10.22 -5.27
C GLN A 236 -6.28 -9.56 -5.44
N GLU A 237 -5.55 -9.96 -6.47
CA GLU A 237 -4.21 -9.46 -6.76
C GLU A 237 -3.94 -9.47 -8.27
N SER A 238 -3.32 -8.41 -8.75
CA SER A 238 -2.75 -8.31 -10.10
C SER A 238 -1.23 -8.17 -10.00
N SER A 239 -0.50 -8.65 -11.01
CA SER A 239 0.94 -8.46 -11.11
C SER A 239 1.34 -8.06 -12.54
N TYR A 240 2.53 -7.49 -12.68
CA TYR A 240 2.95 -6.82 -13.89
C TYR A 240 4.34 -7.29 -14.34
N ASP A 241 4.49 -7.60 -15.61
CA ASP A 241 5.78 -7.55 -16.28
C ASP A 241 6.09 -6.09 -16.70
N VAL A 242 7.30 -5.84 -17.17
CA VAL A 242 7.72 -4.49 -17.56
C VAL A 242 6.83 -3.91 -18.69
N ARG A 243 6.43 -4.73 -19.66
CA ARG A 243 5.60 -4.28 -20.78
C ARG A 243 4.20 -3.88 -20.30
N ARG A 244 3.58 -4.71 -19.46
CA ARG A 244 2.27 -4.42 -18.87
C ARG A 244 2.34 -3.19 -17.96
N LEU A 245 3.42 -3.03 -17.18
CA LEU A 245 3.62 -1.86 -16.35
C LEU A 245 3.71 -0.58 -17.19
N MET A 246 4.48 -0.58 -18.27
CA MET A 246 4.59 0.58 -19.16
C MET A 246 3.25 0.93 -19.83
N ALA A 247 2.49 -0.10 -20.28
CA ALA A 247 1.16 0.11 -20.83
C ALA A 247 0.18 0.64 -19.78
N PHE A 248 0.24 0.13 -18.56
CA PHE A 248 -0.56 0.58 -17.42
C PHE A 248 -0.31 2.06 -17.11
N VAL A 249 0.96 2.46 -16.97
CA VAL A 249 1.29 3.88 -16.71
C VAL A 249 0.89 4.79 -17.88
N ALA A 250 1.00 4.31 -19.12
CA ALA A 250 0.59 5.09 -20.30
C ALA A 250 -0.93 5.20 -20.48
N SER A 251 -1.74 4.53 -19.68
CA SER A 251 -3.21 4.57 -19.76
C SER A 251 -3.86 5.67 -18.92
N SER A 252 -3.06 6.45 -18.18
CA SER A 252 -3.49 7.55 -17.32
C SER A 252 -3.33 8.91 -17.97
#